data_57a3301cbd849a9770fe3bc68618c794
#
_entry.id   57a3301cbd849a9770fe3bc68618c794
#
_cell.length_a   1.000
_cell.length_b   1.000
_cell.length_c   1.000
_cell.angle_alpha   90.00
_cell.angle_beta   90.00
_cell.angle_gamma   90.00
#
_symmetry.space_group_name_H-M   'P 1'
#
loop_
_entity.id
_entity.type
_entity.pdbx_description
1 polymer ?
#
loop_
_entity_poly.entity_id
_entity_poly.type
_entity_poly.pdbx_seq_one_letter_code
_entity_poly.pdbx_strand_id
1 'polypeptide(L)'
;MHLYKLSPSKLAWLYKDCPRCFWLDLNGIRKRPKAPFPRIFGRIDKLQRKALHSHVLPEGCTLDTSTRSVTSAPFASNSGEHYITVNGKMDCLMLYPEDGLVGVLDFKTSTPSEESIERYRRQLSAYAWALENPIKDKPLRVSGLRLLWGNPETYQLNPELDRFTMGGAVVWQDMPYDPAWFGGLLLEVMGFLAAPEPNIEIAARTCGYCNWEAMMRAEIKNPIHVNRITL
;
A
#
# COMPACT_ATOMS: atom_id res chain seq x y z
N MET A 1 0.04 5.24 26.64
CA MET A 1 -0.28 4.21 25.64
C MET A 1 -0.65 4.91 24.35
N HIS A 2 0.09 4.70 23.27
CA HIS A 2 -0.16 5.31 21.98
C HIS A 2 -0.48 4.23 20.94
N LEU A 3 -1.56 4.41 20.15
CA LEU A 3 -2.01 3.47 19.14
C LEU A 3 -1.86 4.06 17.74
N TYR A 4 -0.97 3.49 16.94
CA TYR A 4 -0.80 3.82 15.53
C TYR A 4 -1.76 3.01 14.64
N LYS A 5 -2.39 3.69 13.66
CA LYS A 5 -3.25 3.04 12.66
C LYS A 5 -2.53 2.99 11.32
N LEU A 6 -1.94 1.85 11.02
CA LEU A 6 -1.14 1.63 9.82
C LEU A 6 -1.99 1.07 8.69
N SER A 7 -1.96 1.69 7.51
CA SER A 7 -2.54 1.07 6.32
C SER A 7 -1.45 0.35 5.51
N PRO A 8 -1.77 -0.81 4.89
CA PRO A 8 -0.84 -1.56 4.04
C PRO A 8 -0.21 -0.71 2.93
N SER A 9 -1.02 0.16 2.28
CA SER A 9 -0.51 1.06 1.24
C SER A 9 0.47 2.11 1.77
N LYS A 10 0.27 2.65 2.98
CA LYS A 10 1.24 3.59 3.58
C LYS A 10 2.55 2.91 3.91
N LEU A 11 2.50 1.67 4.39
CA LEU A 11 3.70 0.87 4.66
C LEU A 11 4.46 0.57 3.37
N ALA A 12 3.74 0.23 2.29
CA ALA A 12 4.35 -0.04 0.99
C ALA A 12 5.04 1.19 0.40
N TRP A 13 4.37 2.33 0.40
CA TRP A 13 4.79 3.52 -0.34
C TRP A 13 5.38 4.60 0.56
N LEU A 14 4.56 5.17 1.46
CA LEU A 14 4.94 6.38 2.18
C LEU A 14 6.12 6.17 3.14
N TYR A 15 6.23 4.99 3.76
CA TYR A 15 7.32 4.65 4.67
C TYR A 15 8.71 4.73 4.02
N LYS A 16 8.81 4.31 2.74
CA LYS A 16 10.07 4.37 1.98
C LYS A 16 10.23 5.64 1.16
N ASP A 17 9.13 6.17 0.60
CA ASP A 17 9.19 7.36 -0.24
C ASP A 17 9.55 8.62 0.56
N CYS A 18 8.99 8.76 1.77
CA CYS A 18 9.31 9.85 2.66
C CYS A 18 9.02 9.50 4.12
N PRO A 19 10.04 9.05 4.88
CA PRO A 19 9.88 8.71 6.29
C PRO A 19 9.27 9.84 7.12
N ARG A 20 9.64 11.11 6.87
CA ARG A 20 9.06 12.25 7.58
C ARG A 20 7.56 12.41 7.34
N CYS A 21 7.10 12.31 6.09
CA CYS A 21 5.67 12.37 5.79
C CYS A 21 4.92 11.19 6.42
N PHE A 22 5.52 10.01 6.46
CA PHE A 22 4.97 8.84 7.12
C PHE A 22 4.86 9.08 8.64
N TRP A 23 5.90 9.58 9.27
CA TRP A 23 5.93 9.91 10.68
C TRP A 23 4.84 10.94 11.05
N LEU A 24 4.73 12.05 10.30
CA LEU A 24 3.73 13.09 10.52
C LEU A 24 2.28 12.56 10.39
N ASP A 25 2.04 11.69 9.40
CA ASP A 25 0.71 11.12 9.17
C ASP A 25 0.31 10.15 10.28
N LEU A 26 1.21 9.25 10.69
CA LEU A 26 0.92 8.23 11.70
C LEU A 26 0.85 8.81 13.12
N ASN A 27 1.59 9.88 13.41
CA ASN A 27 1.48 10.64 14.66
C ASN A 27 0.27 11.61 14.66
N GLY A 28 -0.55 11.63 13.60
CA GLY A 28 -1.77 12.43 13.54
C GLY A 28 -1.54 13.93 13.38
N ILE A 29 -0.32 14.36 13.09
CA ILE A 29 0.05 15.78 12.99
C ILE A 29 -0.43 16.35 11.66
N ARG A 30 -0.13 15.66 10.55
CA ARG A 30 -0.50 16.10 9.20
C ARG A 30 -0.46 14.98 8.18
N LYS A 31 -1.44 14.97 7.29
CA LYS A 31 -1.46 14.06 6.14
C LYS A 31 -0.82 14.72 4.92
N ARG A 32 0.00 13.96 4.19
CA ARG A 32 0.48 14.38 2.89
C ARG A 32 -0.71 14.54 1.93
N PRO A 33 -0.80 15.65 1.17
CA PRO A 33 -1.80 15.79 0.11
C PRO A 33 -1.70 14.63 -0.87
N LYS A 34 -2.86 14.09 -1.25
CA LYS A 34 -2.91 13.03 -2.26
C LYS A 34 -2.80 13.65 -3.64
N ALA A 35 -1.89 13.14 -4.45
CA ALA A 35 -1.89 13.44 -5.88
C ALA A 35 -3.20 12.92 -6.53
N PRO A 36 -3.72 13.61 -7.56
CA PRO A 36 -4.85 13.10 -8.33
C PRO A 36 -4.52 11.71 -8.89
N PHE A 37 -5.37 10.73 -8.62
CA PHE A 37 -5.22 9.39 -9.18
C PHE A 37 -6.07 9.28 -10.45
N PRO A 38 -5.48 8.96 -11.62
CA PRO A 38 -6.23 8.87 -12.86
C PRO A 38 -7.33 7.82 -12.78
N ARG A 39 -8.56 8.20 -13.14
CA ARG A 39 -9.75 7.33 -13.05
C ARG A 39 -9.62 6.04 -13.85
N ILE A 40 -8.80 6.05 -14.90
CA ILE A 40 -8.58 4.89 -15.76
C ILE A 40 -8.04 3.68 -14.98
N PHE A 41 -7.12 3.90 -14.04
CA PHE A 41 -6.56 2.81 -13.23
C PHE A 41 -7.62 2.11 -12.38
N GLY A 42 -8.55 2.87 -11.77
CA GLY A 42 -9.64 2.27 -11.03
C GLY A 42 -10.64 1.50 -11.92
N ARG A 43 -10.73 1.84 -13.21
CA ARG A 43 -11.53 1.08 -14.17
C ARG A 43 -10.82 -0.20 -14.59
N ILE A 44 -9.52 -0.13 -14.87
CA ILE A 44 -8.70 -1.30 -15.21
C ILE A 44 -8.73 -2.32 -14.07
N ASP A 45 -8.53 -1.87 -12.83
CA ASP A 45 -8.60 -2.71 -11.63
C ASP A 45 -9.92 -3.48 -11.51
N LYS A 46 -11.07 -2.80 -11.74
CA LYS A 46 -12.37 -3.47 -11.75
C LYS A 46 -12.52 -4.49 -12.88
N LEU A 47 -11.97 -4.22 -14.05
CA LEU A 47 -12.01 -5.13 -15.19
C LEU A 47 -11.12 -6.34 -14.97
N GLN A 48 -9.94 -6.16 -14.39
CA GLN A 48 -9.02 -7.25 -14.02
C GLN A 48 -9.70 -8.21 -13.04
N ARG A 49 -10.31 -7.71 -11.95
CA ARG A 49 -11.06 -8.54 -11.00
C ARG A 49 -12.18 -9.33 -11.67
N LYS A 50 -12.93 -8.69 -12.57
CA LYS A 50 -14.01 -9.36 -13.30
C LYS A 50 -13.48 -10.42 -14.26
N ALA A 51 -12.38 -10.16 -14.95
CA ALA A 51 -11.78 -11.08 -15.91
C ALA A 51 -11.17 -12.30 -15.23
N LEU A 52 -10.71 -12.18 -13.98
CA LEU A 52 -10.05 -13.27 -13.27
C LEU A 52 -10.97 -14.47 -12.99
N HIS A 53 -12.27 -14.28 -12.94
CA HIS A 53 -13.23 -15.39 -12.82
C HIS A 53 -13.18 -16.39 -13.99
N SER A 54 -12.57 -16.00 -15.11
CA SER A 54 -12.45 -16.81 -16.32
C SER A 54 -11.03 -17.36 -16.54
N HIS A 55 -10.08 -17.11 -15.64
CA HIS A 55 -8.69 -17.52 -15.78
C HIS A 55 -8.35 -18.83 -15.09
N VAL A 56 -7.29 -19.48 -15.57
CA VAL A 56 -6.73 -20.68 -14.94
C VAL A 56 -6.14 -20.28 -13.59
N LEU A 57 -6.81 -20.72 -12.54
CA LEU A 57 -6.34 -20.59 -11.16
C LEU A 57 -5.41 -21.75 -10.82
N PRO A 58 -4.57 -21.64 -9.79
CA PRO A 58 -3.89 -22.78 -9.21
C PRO A 58 -4.88 -23.88 -8.85
N GLU A 59 -4.45 -25.13 -8.98
CA GLU A 59 -5.28 -26.29 -8.66
C GLU A 59 -5.84 -26.22 -7.22
N GLY A 60 -7.09 -26.58 -7.04
CA GLY A 60 -7.77 -26.51 -5.75
C GLY A 60 -8.09 -25.10 -5.24
N CYS A 61 -7.81 -24.05 -6.03
CA CYS A 61 -8.02 -22.66 -5.64
C CYS A 61 -9.33 -22.11 -6.23
N THR A 62 -10.10 -21.42 -5.39
CA THR A 62 -11.20 -20.54 -5.81
C THR A 62 -10.94 -19.11 -5.38
N LEU A 63 -11.65 -18.14 -5.95
CA LEU A 63 -11.45 -16.73 -5.65
C LEU A 63 -12.65 -16.11 -4.93
N ASP A 64 -12.36 -15.38 -3.87
CA ASP A 64 -13.26 -14.37 -3.31
C ASP A 64 -12.78 -12.99 -3.75
N THR A 65 -13.43 -12.43 -4.77
CA THR A 65 -13.16 -11.10 -5.32
C THR A 65 -13.97 -10.00 -4.63
N SER A 66 -14.71 -10.35 -3.57
CA SER A 66 -15.37 -9.35 -2.73
C SER A 66 -14.30 -8.52 -2.00
N THR A 67 -14.42 -7.21 -2.13
CA THR A 67 -13.52 -6.33 -1.40
C THR A 67 -13.76 -6.45 0.10
N ARG A 68 -12.74 -6.84 0.85
CA ARG A 68 -12.82 -7.09 2.28
C ARG A 68 -12.02 -6.05 3.07
N SER A 69 -12.67 -5.44 4.06
CA SER A 69 -11.95 -4.63 5.06
C SER A 69 -11.37 -5.53 6.13
N VAL A 70 -10.08 -5.35 6.44
CA VAL A 70 -9.38 -6.11 7.47
C VAL A 70 -8.79 -5.17 8.50
N THR A 71 -8.85 -5.58 9.78
CA THR A 71 -8.24 -4.82 10.88
C THR A 71 -7.63 -5.80 11.86
N SER A 72 -6.33 -5.66 12.13
CA SER A 72 -5.64 -6.50 13.10
C SER A 72 -5.93 -6.10 14.53
N ALA A 73 -5.81 -7.06 15.44
CA ALA A 73 -5.62 -6.76 16.86
C ALA A 73 -4.40 -5.85 17.04
N PRO A 74 -4.35 -5.06 18.13
CA PRO A 74 -3.19 -4.24 18.44
C PRO A 74 -1.96 -5.11 18.72
N PHE A 75 -0.87 -4.84 18.02
CA PHE A 75 0.44 -5.44 18.27
C PHE A 75 1.27 -4.49 19.11
N ALA A 76 1.81 -4.96 20.22
CA ALA A 76 2.51 -4.16 21.20
C ALA A 76 4.00 -4.01 20.88
N SER A 77 4.60 -2.86 21.19
CA SER A 77 6.04 -2.70 21.28
C SER A 77 6.62 -3.50 22.48
N ASN A 78 7.92 -3.71 22.47
CA ASN A 78 8.60 -4.42 23.56
C ASN A 78 8.45 -3.71 24.93
N SER A 79 8.29 -2.38 24.94
CA SER A 79 8.03 -1.60 26.17
C SER A 79 6.56 -1.66 26.62
N GLY A 80 5.63 -2.09 25.76
CA GLY A 80 4.19 -2.03 26.02
C GLY A 80 3.59 -0.62 26.03
N GLU A 81 4.34 0.41 25.63
CA GLU A 81 3.87 1.79 25.60
C GLU A 81 3.21 2.18 24.26
N HIS A 82 3.68 1.54 23.19
CA HIS A 82 3.23 1.79 21.82
C HIS A 82 2.55 0.55 21.23
N TYR A 83 1.51 0.78 20.45
CA TYR A 83 0.73 -0.26 19.78
C TYR A 83 0.53 0.13 18.33
N ILE A 84 0.43 -0.88 17.46
CA ILE A 84 0.10 -0.68 16.06
C ILE A 84 -1.03 -1.62 15.66
N THR A 85 -2.02 -1.10 14.92
CA THR A 85 -3.02 -1.91 14.23
C THR A 85 -2.86 -1.74 12.73
N VAL A 86 -2.95 -2.84 12.00
CA VAL A 86 -3.03 -2.81 10.54
C VAL A 86 -4.50 -2.71 10.15
N ASN A 87 -4.82 -1.69 9.36
CA ASN A 87 -6.17 -1.47 8.84
C ASN A 87 -6.11 -1.22 7.34
N GLY A 88 -6.83 -2.01 6.56
CA GLY A 88 -6.82 -1.89 5.11
C GLY A 88 -8.02 -2.51 4.44
N LYS A 89 -8.09 -2.28 3.12
CA LYS A 89 -9.09 -2.84 2.24
C LYS A 89 -8.38 -3.68 1.19
N MET A 90 -8.65 -4.96 1.21
CA MET A 90 -8.04 -5.97 0.35
C MET A 90 -8.95 -6.26 -0.85
N ASP A 91 -8.35 -6.58 -1.97
CA ASP A 91 -9.06 -6.74 -3.22
C ASP A 91 -9.56 -8.15 -3.47
N CYS A 92 -8.76 -9.16 -3.13
CA CYS A 92 -9.08 -10.55 -3.45
C CYS A 92 -8.42 -11.53 -2.47
N LEU A 93 -9.12 -12.63 -2.19
CA LEU A 93 -8.58 -13.81 -1.52
C LEU A 93 -8.58 -14.99 -2.46
N MET A 94 -7.51 -15.76 -2.44
CA MET A 94 -7.48 -17.14 -2.93
C MET A 94 -7.95 -18.05 -1.80
N LEU A 95 -8.90 -18.90 -2.08
CA LEU A 95 -9.47 -19.83 -1.10
C LEU A 95 -9.05 -21.25 -1.48
N TYR A 96 -8.51 -21.98 -0.52
CA TYR A 96 -8.15 -23.40 -0.63
C TYR A 96 -9.06 -24.21 0.32
N PRO A 97 -10.28 -24.57 -0.13
CA PRO A 97 -11.30 -25.13 0.76
C PRO A 97 -10.90 -26.46 1.41
N GLU A 98 -10.12 -27.29 0.71
CA GLU A 98 -9.66 -28.61 1.22
C GLU A 98 -8.70 -28.46 2.39
N ASP A 99 -7.84 -27.42 2.36
CA ASP A 99 -6.84 -27.19 3.41
C ASP A 99 -7.32 -26.21 4.48
N GLY A 100 -8.42 -25.52 4.24
CA GLY A 100 -8.89 -24.42 5.09
C GLY A 100 -7.91 -23.23 5.13
N LEU A 101 -7.12 -23.07 4.06
CA LEU A 101 -6.12 -22.01 3.91
C LEU A 101 -6.65 -20.90 3.00
N VAL A 102 -6.03 -19.72 3.13
CA VAL A 102 -6.27 -18.59 2.23
C VAL A 102 -4.95 -18.04 1.70
N GLY A 103 -4.98 -17.47 0.51
CA GLY A 103 -3.89 -16.67 -0.04
C GLY A 103 -4.32 -15.23 -0.26
N VAL A 104 -3.41 -14.28 -0.12
CA VAL A 104 -3.65 -12.86 -0.45
C VAL A 104 -3.25 -12.61 -1.88
N LEU A 105 -4.19 -12.14 -2.70
CA LEU A 105 -3.95 -11.76 -4.10
C LEU A 105 -4.23 -10.27 -4.30
N ASP A 106 -3.32 -9.62 -5.01
CA ASP A 106 -3.46 -8.20 -5.36
C ASP A 106 -3.06 -7.98 -6.83
N PHE A 107 -3.73 -7.04 -7.51
CA PHE A 107 -3.55 -6.76 -8.94
C PHE A 107 -2.68 -5.55 -9.17
N LYS A 108 -1.80 -5.63 -10.18
CA LYS A 108 -0.92 -4.53 -10.56
C LYS A 108 -0.95 -4.28 -12.07
N THR A 109 -1.08 -3.02 -12.46
CA THR A 109 -1.06 -2.56 -13.85
C THR A 109 0.30 -1.96 -14.21
N SER A 110 1.37 -2.72 -13.99
CA SER A 110 2.73 -2.30 -14.28
C SER A 110 3.63 -3.51 -14.50
N THR A 111 4.86 -3.27 -14.93
CA THR A 111 5.88 -4.31 -15.03
C THR A 111 6.52 -4.58 -13.67
N PRO A 112 6.78 -5.84 -13.30
CA PRO A 112 7.52 -6.19 -12.09
C PRO A 112 8.93 -5.55 -12.08
N SER A 113 9.35 -5.06 -10.92
CA SER A 113 10.74 -4.68 -10.62
C SER A 113 11.07 -5.12 -9.19
N GLU A 114 12.34 -5.32 -8.87
CA GLU A 114 12.76 -5.72 -7.52
C GLU A 114 12.24 -4.75 -6.46
N GLU A 115 12.34 -3.44 -6.73
CA GLU A 115 11.82 -2.42 -5.84
C GLU A 115 10.30 -2.52 -5.64
N SER A 116 9.53 -2.73 -6.72
CA SER A 116 8.08 -2.86 -6.65
C SER A 116 7.67 -4.14 -5.93
N ILE A 117 8.36 -5.25 -6.16
CA ILE A 117 8.14 -6.53 -5.49
C ILE A 117 8.32 -6.37 -3.97
N GLU A 118 9.41 -5.74 -3.52
CA GLU A 118 9.67 -5.50 -2.10
C GLU A 118 8.64 -4.57 -1.46
N ARG A 119 8.18 -3.54 -2.17
CA ARG A 119 7.09 -2.66 -1.73
C ARG A 119 5.79 -3.43 -1.51
N TYR A 120 5.42 -4.26 -2.47
CA TYR A 120 4.18 -5.03 -2.39
C TYR A 120 4.27 -6.20 -1.42
N ARG A 121 5.46 -6.77 -1.19
CA ARG A 121 5.68 -7.73 -0.11
C ARG A 121 5.23 -7.14 1.24
N ARG A 122 5.62 -5.91 1.56
CA ARG A 122 5.16 -5.23 2.78
C ARG A 122 3.65 -5.04 2.80
N GLN A 123 3.05 -4.67 1.67
CA GLN A 123 1.60 -4.46 1.56
C GLN A 123 0.83 -5.76 1.80
N LEU A 124 1.21 -6.82 1.10
CA LEU A 124 0.51 -8.10 1.19
C LEU A 124 0.74 -8.78 2.54
N SER A 125 1.96 -8.69 3.10
CA SER A 125 2.24 -9.18 4.45
C SER A 125 1.40 -8.46 5.51
N ALA A 126 1.13 -7.17 5.32
CA ALA A 126 0.24 -6.43 6.21
C ALA A 126 -1.21 -6.93 6.14
N TYR A 127 -1.70 -7.30 4.95
CA TYR A 127 -3.01 -7.95 4.82
C TYR A 127 -3.03 -9.34 5.45
N ALA A 128 -2.01 -10.16 5.19
CA ALA A 128 -1.89 -11.49 5.78
C ALA A 128 -1.86 -11.43 7.31
N TRP A 129 -1.06 -10.53 7.86
CA TRP A 129 -1.01 -10.29 9.31
C TRP A 129 -2.38 -9.95 9.89
N ALA A 130 -3.14 -9.07 9.23
CA ALA A 130 -4.47 -8.68 9.69
C ALA A 130 -5.50 -9.82 9.58
N LEU A 131 -5.34 -10.73 8.63
CA LEU A 131 -6.17 -11.94 8.50
C LEU A 131 -5.84 -12.98 9.57
N GLU A 132 -4.57 -13.13 9.93
CA GLU A 132 -4.13 -14.09 10.96
C GLU A 132 -4.35 -13.58 12.38
N ASN A 133 -4.36 -12.25 12.57
CA ASN A 133 -4.50 -11.60 13.87
C ASN A 133 -5.67 -10.60 13.87
N PRO A 134 -6.90 -10.98 13.52
CA PRO A 134 -8.00 -10.04 13.40
C PRO A 134 -8.49 -9.54 14.76
N ILE A 135 -9.02 -8.32 14.83
CA ILE A 135 -9.58 -7.77 16.08
C ILE A 135 -10.94 -8.36 16.43
N LYS A 136 -11.72 -8.83 15.45
CA LYS A 136 -13.11 -9.29 15.66
C LYS A 136 -13.45 -10.62 15.00
N ASP A 137 -12.86 -10.88 13.82
CA ASP A 137 -13.16 -12.07 13.04
C ASP A 137 -12.40 -13.28 13.56
N LYS A 138 -12.72 -14.47 13.04
CA LYS A 138 -11.90 -15.66 13.28
C LYS A 138 -10.59 -15.54 12.50
N PRO A 139 -9.43 -15.88 13.10
CA PRO A 139 -8.16 -15.91 12.40
C PRO A 139 -8.22 -16.85 11.18
N LEU A 140 -7.67 -16.39 10.07
CA LEU A 140 -7.49 -17.19 8.85
C LEU A 140 -6.02 -17.60 8.75
N ARG A 141 -5.76 -18.81 8.29
CA ARG A 141 -4.39 -19.28 8.04
C ARG A 141 -3.96 -18.89 6.63
N VAL A 142 -2.94 -18.05 6.51
CA VAL A 142 -2.45 -17.59 5.20
C VAL A 142 -1.36 -18.51 4.69
N SER A 143 -1.58 -19.13 3.51
CA SER A 143 -0.61 -20.02 2.86
C SER A 143 0.41 -19.30 1.98
N GLY A 144 0.10 -18.09 1.51
CA GLY A 144 1.00 -17.36 0.62
C GLY A 144 0.46 -16.01 0.16
N LEU A 145 1.37 -15.26 -0.45
CA LEU A 145 1.10 -13.95 -1.04
C LEU A 145 1.36 -14.01 -2.53
N ARG A 146 0.51 -13.40 -3.32
CA ARG A 146 0.63 -13.45 -4.78
C ARG A 146 0.25 -12.12 -5.41
N LEU A 147 1.01 -11.72 -6.42
CA LEU A 147 0.69 -10.61 -7.30
C LEU A 147 0.31 -11.13 -8.68
N LEU A 148 -0.70 -10.50 -9.27
CA LEU A 148 -1.02 -10.65 -10.68
C LEU A 148 -0.71 -9.33 -11.38
N TRP A 149 0.33 -9.34 -12.21
CA TRP A 149 0.74 -8.22 -13.02
C TRP A 149 0.07 -8.31 -14.37
N GLY A 150 -0.58 -7.23 -14.80
CA GLY A 150 -1.11 -7.09 -16.15
C GLY A 150 -0.60 -5.78 -16.74
N ASN A 151 0.37 -5.86 -17.64
CA ASN A 151 0.95 -4.69 -18.29
C ASN A 151 0.39 -4.55 -19.71
N PRO A 152 -0.36 -3.48 -20.03
CA PRO A 152 -0.80 -3.23 -21.40
C PRO A 152 0.41 -2.90 -22.30
N GLU A 153 0.56 -3.67 -23.40
CA GLU A 153 1.67 -3.54 -24.34
C GLU A 153 1.18 -3.15 -25.74
N THR A 154 -0.09 -3.44 -26.04
CA THR A 154 -0.67 -3.18 -27.35
C THR A 154 -1.98 -2.41 -27.22
N TYR A 155 -2.25 -1.59 -28.23
CA TYR A 155 -3.51 -0.90 -28.38
C TYR A 155 -3.98 -1.06 -29.83
N GLN A 156 -5.13 -1.67 -30.02
CA GLN A 156 -5.69 -1.95 -31.34
C GLN A 156 -7.05 -1.27 -31.47
N LEU A 157 -7.23 -0.53 -32.56
CA LEU A 157 -8.53 0.00 -32.96
C LEU A 157 -9.23 -0.98 -33.89
N ASN A 158 -10.51 -1.19 -33.65
CA ASN A 158 -11.41 -1.87 -34.59
C ASN A 158 -12.47 -0.88 -35.06
N PRO A 159 -12.24 -0.21 -36.22
CA PRO A 159 -13.15 0.84 -36.74
C PRO A 159 -14.52 0.28 -37.09
N GLU A 160 -14.61 -0.96 -37.55
CA GLU A 160 -15.87 -1.59 -37.93
C GLU A 160 -16.84 -1.78 -36.75
N LEU A 161 -16.30 -1.98 -35.57
CA LEU A 161 -17.06 -2.17 -34.34
C LEU A 161 -17.09 -0.95 -33.44
N ASP A 162 -16.44 0.14 -33.85
CA ASP A 162 -16.27 1.36 -33.02
C ASP A 162 -15.72 1.07 -31.64
N ARG A 163 -14.72 0.20 -31.57
CA ARG A 163 -14.11 -0.34 -30.34
C ARG A 163 -12.59 -0.34 -30.39
N PHE A 164 -11.99 -0.45 -29.20
CA PHE A 164 -10.56 -0.73 -29.06
C PHE A 164 -10.32 -1.92 -28.15
N THR A 165 -9.18 -2.55 -28.32
CA THR A 165 -8.68 -3.63 -27.45
C THR A 165 -7.29 -3.26 -26.94
N MET A 166 -7.05 -3.50 -25.67
CA MET A 166 -5.72 -3.43 -25.08
C MET A 166 -5.28 -4.85 -24.73
N GLY A 167 -4.10 -5.24 -25.20
CA GLY A 167 -3.50 -6.54 -24.93
C GLY A 167 -2.17 -6.37 -24.21
N GLY A 168 -1.74 -7.40 -23.51
CA GLY A 168 -0.45 -7.42 -22.82
C GLY A 168 -0.21 -8.72 -22.07
N ALA A 169 0.99 -8.83 -21.52
CA ALA A 169 1.37 -9.99 -20.74
C ALA A 169 0.72 -10.00 -19.36
N VAL A 170 0.44 -11.21 -18.88
CA VAL A 170 0.00 -11.46 -17.49
C VAL A 170 1.07 -12.30 -16.80
N VAL A 171 1.57 -11.82 -15.67
CA VAL A 171 2.63 -12.49 -14.90
C VAL A 171 2.15 -12.74 -13.47
N TRP A 172 2.21 -14.00 -13.06
CA TRP A 172 2.01 -14.39 -11.68
C TRP A 172 3.33 -14.34 -10.92
N GLN A 173 3.31 -13.68 -9.76
CA GLN A 173 4.46 -13.54 -8.90
C GLN A 173 4.12 -14.00 -7.49
N ASP A 174 4.68 -15.14 -7.10
CA ASP A 174 4.65 -15.58 -5.70
C ASP A 174 5.61 -14.75 -4.86
N MET A 175 5.19 -14.46 -3.64
CA MET A 175 5.97 -13.66 -2.70
C MET A 175 6.10 -14.41 -1.38
N PRO A 176 7.29 -14.37 -0.76
CA PRO A 176 7.47 -15.00 0.54
C PRO A 176 6.64 -14.31 1.61
N TYR A 177 5.92 -15.10 2.40
CA TYR A 177 5.28 -14.64 3.61
C TYR A 177 6.00 -15.23 4.83
N ASP A 178 6.45 -14.36 5.70
CA ASP A 178 7.09 -14.68 6.96
C ASP A 178 6.49 -13.78 8.05
N PRO A 179 5.62 -14.33 8.92
CA PRO A 179 5.02 -13.58 10.01
C PRO A 179 6.05 -13.02 11.00
N ALA A 180 7.17 -13.72 11.23
CA ALA A 180 8.21 -13.26 12.13
C ALA A 180 8.95 -12.04 11.56
N TRP A 181 9.29 -12.08 10.27
CA TRP A 181 9.85 -10.93 9.56
C TRP A 181 8.90 -9.72 9.61
N PHE A 182 7.60 -9.94 9.39
CA PHE A 182 6.63 -8.86 9.40
C PHE A 182 6.42 -8.28 10.81
N GLY A 183 6.39 -9.13 11.83
CA GLY A 183 6.39 -8.70 13.25
C GLY A 183 7.60 -7.83 13.59
N GLY A 184 8.81 -8.23 13.14
CA GLY A 184 10.02 -7.42 13.25
C GLY A 184 9.91 -6.06 12.56
N LEU A 185 9.34 -6.01 11.37
CA LEU A 185 9.07 -4.77 10.65
C LEU A 185 8.08 -3.86 11.42
N LEU A 186 7.05 -4.41 12.05
CA LEU A 186 6.12 -3.63 12.87
C LEU A 186 6.82 -3.03 14.11
N LEU A 187 7.75 -3.76 14.74
CA LEU A 187 8.58 -3.25 15.84
C LEU A 187 9.49 -2.11 15.36
N GLU A 188 10.16 -2.27 14.22
CA GLU A 188 10.97 -1.22 13.58
C GLU A 188 10.15 0.04 13.33
N VAL A 189 8.97 -0.11 12.72
CA VAL A 189 8.05 1.00 12.43
C VAL A 189 7.59 1.70 13.70
N MET A 190 7.25 0.96 14.76
CA MET A 190 6.87 1.56 16.04
C MET A 190 8.02 2.33 16.68
N GLY A 191 9.23 1.78 16.67
CA GLY A 191 10.44 2.47 17.16
C GLY A 191 10.69 3.77 16.39
N PHE A 192 10.55 3.74 15.07
CA PHE A 192 10.66 4.92 14.23
C PHE A 192 9.59 5.98 14.55
N LEU A 193 8.34 5.58 14.75
CA LEU A 193 7.22 6.49 15.05
C LEU A 193 7.30 7.09 16.46
N ALA A 194 7.89 6.38 17.40
CA ALA A 194 8.13 6.85 18.75
C ALA A 194 9.33 7.82 18.87
N ALA A 195 10.23 7.80 17.87
CA ALA A 195 11.37 8.71 17.82
C ALA A 195 10.94 10.15 17.49
N PRO A 196 11.80 11.16 17.71
CA PRO A 196 11.55 12.55 17.32
C PRO A 196 11.24 12.69 15.82
N GLU A 197 10.54 13.78 15.45
CA GLU A 197 10.24 14.10 14.05
C GLU A 197 11.51 14.10 13.20
N PRO A 198 11.54 13.37 12.05
CA PRO A 198 12.67 13.40 11.13
C PRO A 198 12.92 14.81 10.58
N ASN A 199 14.20 15.17 10.40
CA ASN A 199 14.60 16.49 9.93
C ASN A 199 13.99 16.84 8.56
N ILE A 200 13.36 18.00 8.47
CA ILE A 200 12.72 18.49 7.25
C ILE A 200 13.73 18.76 6.13
N GLU A 201 14.90 19.27 6.43
CA GLU A 201 15.91 19.63 5.42
C GLU A 201 16.45 18.37 4.73
N ILE A 202 16.61 17.28 5.49
CA ILE A 202 16.98 15.97 4.93
C ILE A 202 15.86 15.43 4.06
N ALA A 203 14.63 15.46 4.55
CA ALA A 203 13.47 14.97 3.82
C ALA A 203 13.18 15.80 2.55
N ALA A 204 13.47 17.09 2.56
CA ALA A 204 13.27 17.99 1.43
C ALA A 204 14.13 17.64 0.20
N ARG A 205 15.25 16.93 0.39
CA ARG A 205 16.16 16.54 -0.70
C ARG A 205 15.52 15.54 -1.68
N THR A 206 14.60 14.70 -1.20
CA THR A 206 13.99 13.62 -1.96
C THR A 206 12.47 13.70 -2.07
N CYS A 207 11.82 14.47 -1.20
CA CYS A 207 10.39 14.62 -1.14
C CYS A 207 9.94 16.01 -1.55
N GLY A 208 9.32 16.17 -2.71
CA GLY A 208 8.84 17.47 -3.21
C GLY A 208 7.87 18.17 -2.25
N TYR A 209 7.08 17.43 -1.48
CA TYR A 209 6.18 18.01 -0.47
C TYR A 209 6.97 18.60 0.72
N CYS A 210 7.98 17.90 1.23
CA CYS A 210 8.83 18.42 2.29
C CYS A 210 9.70 19.60 1.79
N ASN A 211 10.13 19.55 0.53
CA ASN A 211 10.86 20.66 -0.09
C ASN A 211 10.00 21.93 -0.15
N TRP A 212 8.78 21.82 -0.68
CA TRP A 212 7.84 22.94 -0.69
C TRP A 212 7.58 23.49 0.72
N GLU A 213 7.37 22.63 1.70
CA GLU A 213 7.18 23.05 3.09
C GLU A 213 8.41 23.78 3.66
N ALA A 214 9.61 23.27 3.39
CA ALA A 214 10.85 23.90 3.84
C ALA A 214 11.00 25.31 3.25
N MET A 215 10.71 25.48 1.95
CA MET A 215 10.70 26.78 1.29
C MET A 215 9.70 27.76 1.93
N MET A 216 8.45 27.33 2.15
CA MET A 216 7.44 28.17 2.79
C MET A 216 7.82 28.58 4.21
N ARG A 217 8.45 27.69 4.98
CA ARG A 217 8.97 28.03 6.32
C ARG A 217 10.11 29.06 6.27
N ALA A 218 10.96 28.99 5.26
CA ALA A 218 12.04 29.96 5.06
C ALA A 218 11.50 31.37 4.68
N GLU A 219 10.50 31.42 3.81
CA GLU A 219 9.84 32.69 3.42
C GLU A 219 9.13 33.36 4.60
N ILE A 220 8.44 32.55 5.45
CA ILE A 220 7.81 33.11 6.66
C ILE A 220 8.83 33.67 7.65
N LYS A 221 10.01 33.04 7.77
CA LYS A 221 11.09 33.54 8.64
C LYS A 221 11.76 34.79 8.10
N ASN A 222 11.86 34.94 6.78
CA ASN A 222 12.45 36.08 6.08
C ASN A 222 11.42 36.64 5.07
N PRO A 223 10.38 37.37 5.53
CA PRO A 223 9.38 37.90 4.61
C PRO A 223 10.07 38.88 3.64
N ILE A 224 10.00 38.57 2.35
CA ILE A 224 10.42 39.48 1.29
C ILE A 224 9.57 40.73 1.47
N HIS A 225 10.20 41.90 1.76
CA HIS A 225 9.54 43.20 1.73
C HIS A 225 9.05 43.40 0.28
N VAL A 226 7.79 43.06 0.01
CA VAL A 226 7.12 43.47 -1.22
C VAL A 226 7.04 44.99 -1.14
N ASN A 227 7.95 45.70 -1.84
CA ASN A 227 7.80 47.12 -2.07
C ASN A 227 6.41 47.31 -2.69
N ARG A 228 5.51 47.94 -1.92
CA ARG A 228 4.23 48.39 -2.44
C ARG A 228 4.55 49.28 -3.62
N ILE A 229 4.28 48.78 -4.82
CA ILE A 229 4.17 49.63 -6.01
C ILE A 229 2.96 50.51 -5.73
N THR A 230 3.20 51.75 -5.33
CA THR A 230 2.18 52.80 -5.30
C THR A 230 1.86 53.11 -6.77
N LEU A 231 0.67 52.75 -7.21
CA LEU A 231 0.06 53.19 -8.46
C LEU A 231 -0.35 54.68 -8.34
#